data_c2ec5f82890adc78b7d2bc9e328fe51b
#
_entry.id   c2ec5f82890adc78b7d2bc9e328fe51b
#
_cell.length_a   1.000
_cell.length_b   1.000
_cell.length_c   1.000
_cell.angle_alpha   90.00
_cell.angle_beta   90.00
_cell.angle_gamma   90.00
#
_symmetry.space_group_name_H-M   'P 1'
#
loop_
_entity.id
_entity.type
_entity.pdbx_description
1 polymer ?
#
loop_
_entity_poly.entity_id
_entity_poly.type
_entity_poly.pdbx_seq_one_letter_code
_entity_poly.pdbx_strand_id
1 'polypeptide(L)'
;MRVETYFVIDGKLTISKTPGARLLYGIDLAPWLALAGTTLQTVHATARGVSLNGDAFIDGTTVCAWVEGLDTAAGAENTVTFDFECADGKSRDSRAIHFKQRPG
;
A
#
# COMPACT_ATOMS: atom_id res chain seq x y z
N MET A 1 17.80 2.61 -0.26
CA MET A 1 17.55 2.39 1.17
C MET A 1 17.06 0.98 1.39
N ARG A 2 17.64 0.31 2.34
CA ARG A 2 17.17 -1.02 2.69
C ARG A 2 15.97 -0.93 3.62
N VAL A 3 14.96 -1.72 3.33
CA VAL A 3 13.74 -1.73 4.11
C VAL A 3 13.60 -3.09 4.79
N GLU A 4 13.71 -3.11 6.12
CA GLU A 4 13.67 -4.35 6.89
C GLU A 4 12.26 -4.76 7.28
N THR A 5 11.33 -3.82 7.32
CA THR A 5 9.94 -4.07 7.69
C THR A 5 9.00 -3.97 6.51
N TYR A 6 9.50 -4.36 5.36
CA TYR A 6 8.76 -4.26 4.10
C TYR A 6 7.87 -5.47 3.92
N PHE A 7 6.57 -5.24 3.82
CA PHE A 7 5.59 -6.26 3.51
C PHE A 7 5.12 -6.07 2.08
N VAL A 8 5.35 -7.06 1.25
CA VAL A 8 4.88 -7.05 -0.13
C VAL A 8 3.66 -7.95 -0.21
N ILE A 9 2.62 -7.41 -0.83
CA ILE A 9 1.33 -8.07 -0.92
C ILE A 9 0.98 -8.21 -2.39
N ASP A 10 0.46 -9.37 -2.77
CA ASP A 10 0.02 -9.63 -4.11
C ASP A 10 -1.49 -9.89 -4.07
N GLY A 11 -2.22 -9.17 -4.95
CA GLY A 11 -3.65 -9.34 -5.06
C GLY A 11 -4.46 -8.56 -4.03
N LYS A 12 -5.68 -9.03 -3.75
CA LYS A 12 -6.58 -8.41 -2.80
C LYS A 12 -6.25 -8.90 -1.39
N LEU A 13 -5.95 -7.98 -0.47
CA LEU A 13 -5.45 -8.41 0.81
C LEU A 13 -5.96 -7.66 1.99
N THR A 14 -6.18 -8.43 3.04
CA THR A 14 -6.38 -7.94 4.40
C THR A 14 -5.20 -8.40 5.24
N ILE A 15 -4.58 -7.45 5.93
CA ILE A 15 -3.44 -7.72 6.79
C ILE A 15 -3.82 -7.45 8.23
N SER A 16 -3.37 -8.30 9.13
CA SER A 16 -3.49 -8.06 10.56
C SER A 16 -2.42 -7.06 11.00
N LYS A 17 -2.83 -6.06 11.79
CA LYS A 17 -1.94 -5.00 12.24
C LYS A 17 -2.27 -4.66 13.69
N THR A 18 -1.25 -4.35 14.48
CA THR A 18 -1.44 -3.78 15.81
C THR A 18 -1.54 -2.26 15.73
N PRO A 19 -2.34 -1.62 16.61
CA PRO A 19 -2.50 -0.17 16.55
C PRO A 19 -1.21 0.63 16.71
N GLY A 20 -0.27 0.14 17.49
CA GLY A 20 0.99 0.82 17.74
C GLY A 20 2.08 0.60 16.69
N ALA A 21 1.86 -0.28 15.74
CA ALA A 21 2.88 -0.62 14.75
C ALA A 21 3.00 0.47 13.68
N ARG A 22 4.24 0.86 13.37
CA ARG A 22 4.57 1.70 12.23
C ARG A 22 5.48 0.89 11.33
N LEU A 23 4.96 0.44 10.21
CA LEU A 23 5.65 -0.48 9.31
C LEU A 23 5.52 0.00 7.88
N LEU A 24 6.43 -0.46 7.04
CA LEU A 24 6.39 -0.19 5.62
C LEU A 24 5.60 -1.30 4.93
N TYR A 25 4.60 -0.90 4.18
CA TYR A 25 3.77 -1.81 3.39
C TYR A 25 3.90 -1.50 1.92
N GLY A 26 3.79 -2.51 1.09
CA GLY A 26 3.85 -2.32 -0.34
C GLY A 26 3.06 -3.36 -1.10
N ILE A 27 2.70 -3.02 -2.33
CA ILE A 27 2.05 -3.94 -3.26
C ILE A 27 2.96 -4.08 -4.48
N ASP A 28 3.34 -5.31 -4.79
CA ASP A 28 4.13 -5.60 -5.98
C ASP A 28 3.22 -5.70 -7.19
N LEU A 29 3.39 -4.79 -8.12
CA LEU A 29 2.58 -4.69 -9.33
C LEU A 29 3.25 -5.34 -10.55
N ALA A 30 4.32 -6.10 -10.35
CA ALA A 30 5.07 -6.68 -11.45
C ALA A 30 4.19 -7.47 -12.45
N PRO A 31 3.25 -8.34 -12.01
CA PRO A 31 2.40 -9.05 -12.96
C PRO A 31 1.51 -8.10 -13.78
N TRP A 32 0.93 -7.10 -13.14
CA TRP A 32 0.08 -6.13 -13.82
C TRP A 32 0.88 -5.28 -14.82
N LEU A 33 2.08 -4.85 -14.40
CA LEU A 33 2.96 -4.04 -15.25
C LEU A 33 3.43 -4.83 -16.48
N ALA A 34 3.69 -6.11 -16.32
CA ALA A 34 4.07 -6.97 -17.45
C ALA A 34 2.95 -7.05 -18.48
N LEU A 35 1.69 -7.16 -18.02
CA LEU A 35 0.54 -7.16 -18.92
C LEU A 35 0.32 -5.81 -19.60
N ALA A 36 0.53 -4.72 -18.87
CA ALA A 36 0.37 -3.37 -19.40
C ALA A 36 1.53 -2.96 -20.32
N GLY A 37 2.68 -3.63 -20.20
CA GLY A 37 3.86 -3.33 -21.02
C GLY A 37 4.52 -2.00 -20.69
N THR A 38 4.49 -1.60 -19.43
CA THR A 38 5.02 -0.30 -19.01
C THR A 38 5.62 -0.39 -17.60
N THR A 39 6.05 0.74 -17.08
CA THR A 39 6.62 0.86 -15.73
C THR A 39 5.90 1.91 -14.93
N LEU A 40 6.06 1.86 -13.60
CA LEU A 40 5.48 2.87 -12.71
C LEU A 40 6.20 4.21 -12.88
N GLN A 41 5.44 5.30 -12.82
CA GLN A 41 5.98 6.65 -12.86
C GLN A 41 5.65 7.42 -11.58
N THR A 42 4.38 7.45 -11.18
CA THR A 42 3.95 8.18 -9.98
C THR A 42 3.02 7.33 -9.14
N VAL A 43 2.99 7.62 -7.85
CA VAL A 43 2.05 7.00 -6.91
C VAL A 43 1.58 8.03 -5.91
N HIS A 44 0.32 7.89 -5.51
CA HIS A 44 -0.28 8.67 -4.44
C HIS A 44 -1.06 7.71 -3.53
N ALA A 45 -0.95 7.88 -2.23
CA ALA A 45 -1.67 7.05 -1.28
C ALA A 45 -2.66 7.87 -0.46
N THR A 46 -3.80 7.25 -0.18
CA THR A 46 -4.84 7.80 0.68
C THR A 46 -5.13 6.80 1.79
N ALA A 47 -5.21 7.28 3.02
CA ALA A 47 -5.45 6.42 4.18
C ALA A 47 -6.80 6.71 4.83
N ARG A 48 -7.41 5.67 5.38
CA ARG A 48 -8.63 5.76 6.16
C ARG A 48 -8.47 4.87 7.39
N GLY A 49 -8.70 5.43 8.58
CA GLY A 49 -8.57 4.70 9.84
C GLY A 49 -7.13 4.48 10.31
N VAL A 50 -6.18 4.47 9.40
CA VAL A 50 -4.75 4.46 9.65
C VAL A 50 -4.16 5.77 9.18
N SER A 51 -2.90 6.03 9.54
CA SER A 51 -2.21 7.25 9.13
C SER A 51 -0.99 6.90 8.28
N LEU A 52 -0.69 7.75 7.32
CA LEU A 52 0.52 7.65 6.53
C LEU A 52 1.63 8.46 7.19
N ASN A 53 2.81 7.88 7.25
CA ASN A 53 4.00 8.56 7.75
C ASN A 53 4.89 8.89 6.55
N GLY A 54 4.67 10.06 5.96
CA GLY A 54 5.34 10.49 4.75
C GLY A 54 4.59 10.09 3.48
N ASP A 55 5.15 10.43 2.35
CA ASP A 55 4.54 10.19 1.05
C ASP A 55 4.73 8.74 0.60
N ALA A 56 3.78 8.27 -0.18
CA ALA A 56 3.95 7.00 -0.90
C ALA A 56 5.10 7.14 -1.90
N PHE A 57 5.74 6.03 -2.19
CA PHE A 57 6.86 6.02 -3.13
C PHE A 57 6.89 4.71 -3.93
N ILE A 58 7.69 4.71 -4.98
CA ILE A 58 7.86 3.56 -5.85
C ILE A 58 9.23 2.93 -5.58
N ASP A 59 9.23 1.62 -5.40
CA ASP A 59 10.44 0.82 -5.31
C ASP A 59 10.38 -0.24 -6.41
N GLY A 60 11.00 0.03 -7.55
CA GLY A 60 10.94 -0.86 -8.71
C GLY A 60 9.51 -1.04 -9.22
N THR A 61 8.95 -2.21 -9.05
CA THR A 61 7.58 -2.54 -9.46
C THR A 61 6.59 -2.45 -8.29
N THR A 62 7.02 -1.97 -7.14
CA THR A 62 6.22 -1.96 -5.93
C THR A 62 5.86 -0.54 -5.53
N VAL A 63 4.60 -0.33 -5.15
CA VAL A 63 4.13 0.92 -4.54
C VAL A 63 4.15 0.75 -3.03
N CYS A 64 4.70 1.72 -2.31
CA CYS A 64 5.02 1.60 -0.89
C CYS A 64 4.56 2.79 -0.09
N ALA A 65 4.24 2.56 1.19
CA ALA A 65 3.98 3.63 2.15
C ALA A 65 4.22 3.14 3.57
N TRP A 66 4.71 4.05 4.42
CA TRP A 66 4.78 3.82 5.86
C TRP A 66 3.40 4.07 6.45
N VAL A 67 2.91 3.10 7.22
CA VAL A 67 1.56 3.13 7.79
C VAL A 67 1.66 2.94 9.29
N GLU A 68 0.95 3.79 10.03
CA GLU A 68 0.88 3.70 11.48
C GLU A 68 -0.54 3.88 11.98
N GLY A 69 -0.78 3.43 13.21
CA GLY A 69 -2.09 3.54 13.82
C GLY A 69 -3.07 2.49 13.32
N LEU A 70 -4.23 2.49 13.91
CA LEU A 70 -5.36 1.64 13.51
C LEU A 70 -6.59 2.12 14.27
N ASP A 71 -7.70 2.32 13.57
CA ASP A 71 -8.96 2.61 14.22
C ASP A 71 -9.53 1.29 14.74
N THR A 72 -9.66 1.18 16.06
CA THR A 72 -10.12 -0.04 16.72
C THR A 72 -11.61 -0.03 17.05
N ALA A 73 -12.33 1.00 16.64
CA ALA A 73 -13.77 1.07 16.84
C ALA A 73 -14.48 -0.06 16.08
N ALA A 74 -15.55 -0.57 16.65
CA ALA A 74 -16.31 -1.62 16.00
C ALA A 74 -16.84 -1.14 14.65
N GLY A 75 -16.59 -1.93 13.60
CA GLY A 75 -17.02 -1.59 12.25
C GLY A 75 -16.14 -0.59 11.52
N ALA A 76 -15.03 -0.15 12.13
CA ALA A 76 -14.13 0.80 11.49
C ALA A 76 -13.46 0.19 10.26
N GLU A 77 -13.33 0.99 9.22
CA GLU A 77 -12.55 0.62 8.05
C GLU A 77 -11.13 1.17 8.20
N ASN A 78 -10.15 0.33 7.92
CA ASN A 78 -8.74 0.69 7.97
C ASN A 78 -8.13 0.31 6.62
N THR A 79 -7.87 1.30 5.79
CA THR A 79 -7.40 1.06 4.43
C THR A 79 -6.33 2.05 4.01
N VAL A 80 -5.46 1.59 3.13
CA VAL A 80 -4.57 2.45 2.36
C VAL A 80 -4.79 2.13 0.89
N THR A 81 -5.14 3.15 0.12
CA THR A 81 -5.36 3.02 -1.32
C THR A 81 -4.22 3.69 -2.06
N PHE A 82 -3.57 2.94 -2.93
CA PHE A 82 -2.52 3.46 -3.80
C PHE A 82 -3.11 3.73 -5.18
N ASP A 83 -3.00 4.98 -5.62
CA ASP A 83 -3.33 5.38 -6.99
C ASP A 83 -2.02 5.58 -7.73
N PHE A 84 -1.85 4.93 -8.86
CA PHE A 84 -0.58 4.98 -9.58
C PHE A 84 -0.79 5.20 -11.08
N GLU A 85 0.18 5.88 -11.67
CA GLU A 85 0.22 6.12 -13.11
C GLU A 85 1.54 5.58 -13.66
N CYS A 86 1.49 5.16 -14.91
CA CYS A 86 2.62 4.55 -15.58
C CYS A 86 3.33 5.51 -16.54
N ALA A 87 4.55 5.13 -16.91
CA ALA A 87 5.40 5.95 -17.76
C ALA A 87 4.88 6.11 -19.19
N ASP A 88 3.95 5.25 -19.61
CA ASP A 88 3.33 5.36 -20.95
C ASP A 88 2.38 6.55 -21.07
N GLY A 89 2.08 7.23 -19.96
CA GLY A 89 1.15 8.35 -19.93
C GLY A 89 -0.31 7.98 -20.13
N LYS A 90 -0.63 6.69 -20.11
CA LYS A 90 -1.98 6.18 -20.37
C LYS A 90 -2.47 5.23 -19.29
N SER A 91 -1.64 4.28 -18.89
CA SER A 91 -2.03 3.25 -17.93
C SER A 91 -2.03 3.82 -16.53
N ARG A 92 -3.12 3.62 -15.80
CA ARG A 92 -3.23 3.98 -14.39
C ARG A 92 -4.27 3.08 -13.74
N ASP A 93 -4.10 2.85 -12.46
CA ASP A 93 -5.02 2.02 -11.71
C ASP A 93 -4.85 2.31 -10.21
N SER A 94 -5.62 1.63 -9.40
CA SER A 94 -5.48 1.72 -7.95
C SER A 94 -5.58 0.35 -7.31
N ARG A 95 -4.94 0.23 -6.14
CA ARG A 95 -4.99 -0.97 -5.31
C ARG A 95 -5.06 -0.55 -3.85
N ALA A 96 -5.75 -1.34 -3.05
CA ALA A 96 -5.93 -1.04 -1.64
C ALA A 96 -5.45 -2.20 -0.77
N ILE A 97 -4.90 -1.83 0.40
CA ILE A 97 -4.65 -2.77 1.48
C ILE A 97 -5.68 -2.50 2.57
N HIS A 98 -6.32 -3.55 3.05
CA HIS A 98 -7.24 -3.50 4.18
C HIS A 98 -6.53 -4.03 5.41
N PHE A 99 -6.66 -3.31 6.52
CA PHE A 99 -6.07 -3.71 7.78
C PHE A 99 -7.14 -4.10 8.77
N LYS A 100 -6.88 -5.13 9.55
CA LYS A 100 -7.72 -5.48 10.68
C LYS A 100 -6.86 -5.60 11.92
N GLN A 101 -7.47 -5.41 13.08
CA GLN A 101 -6.76 -5.51 14.34
C GLN A 101 -6.26 -6.92 14.57
N ARG A 102 -4.99 -7.03 14.90
CA ARG A 102 -4.41 -8.31 15.28
C ARG A 102 -4.95 -8.71 16.65
N PRO A 103 -5.48 -9.94 16.81
CA PRO A 103 -5.88 -10.44 18.11
C PRO A 103 -4.69 -10.48 19.06
N GLY A 104 -4.90 -10.10 20.29
CA GLY A 104 -3.81 -10.16 21.27
C GLY A 104 -3.38 -9.72 22.20
#